data_463ef79819200c233e2fbe77c058b93a
#
_entry.id   463ef79819200c233e2fbe77c058b93a
#
_cell.length_a   1.000
_cell.length_b   1.000
_cell.length_c   1.000
_cell.angle_alpha   90.00
_cell.angle_beta   90.00
_cell.angle_gamma   90.00
#
_symmetry.space_group_name_H-M   'P 1'
#
loop_
_entity.id
_entity.type
_entity.pdbx_description
1 polymer ?
#
loop_
_entity_poly.entity_id
_entity_poly.type
_entity_poly.pdbx_seq_one_letter_code
_entity_poly.pdbx_strand_id
1 'polypeptide(L)'
;MLASSIARNFQFCTQESPLYTVQKVPNEEDAYEIGRGLLLGDPDVRFSSRTAFPARFRALSEHLEPADRLCVKLVPAVLALSVAVGIAVSILQKNVVYGFSAMTALFCISMPAALSLGAALPLSRANRSLNAGGAMVSGYAAAEDCGETNAVVFDSSDIFQHGGCNIHGFKSFHGMRMDEAILDAAALVISAGGPLGEVFDSVILGNRKILPPVEDLSYEDRMGLSGWIHGRRILVGNRELLQHHNVELPARQSEARYRHDGRQVMYLAVDGLVSALFVVSYQADPNVAEHLKNLEHKGITILVRTSDPNITDSFVEETFGLPQNCVKVISAQAGALYRKYRTTVLQRANAGIVHDGRIQNFLRSVAACATLQNGAKLLTVLHIAAAALGAALVGVLCFTSDVTMLGVVQLLLYQLFWAIIVLAIGGSEKF
;
A
#
# COMPACT_ATOMS: atom_id res chain seq x y z
N MET A 1 -0.92 -11.73 20.71
CA MET A 1 -1.47 -11.53 19.34
C MET A 1 -0.57 -10.68 18.46
N LEU A 2 -0.16 -9.47 18.86
CA LEU A 2 0.76 -8.62 18.10
C LEU A 2 2.11 -9.29 17.84
N ALA A 3 2.72 -9.90 18.85
CA ALA A 3 4.00 -10.55 18.72
C ALA A 3 4.01 -11.70 17.70
N SER A 4 2.99 -12.55 17.71
CA SER A 4 2.89 -13.65 16.74
C SER A 4 2.68 -13.17 15.30
N SER A 5 1.96 -12.06 15.12
CA SER A 5 1.76 -11.46 13.80
C SER A 5 3.05 -10.84 13.24
N ILE A 6 3.79 -10.12 14.08
CA ILE A 6 5.11 -9.59 13.72
C ILE A 6 6.08 -10.73 13.40
N ALA A 7 6.11 -11.77 14.22
CA ALA A 7 6.99 -12.90 14.01
C ALA A 7 6.75 -13.59 12.65
N ARG A 8 5.48 -13.82 12.28
CA ARG A 8 5.15 -14.37 10.96
C ARG A 8 5.62 -13.45 9.82
N ASN A 9 5.37 -12.15 9.96
CA ASN A 9 5.79 -11.18 8.96
C ASN A 9 7.31 -11.14 8.80
N PHE A 10 8.07 -11.26 9.89
CA PHE A 10 9.52 -11.36 9.84
C PHE A 10 10.02 -12.60 9.14
N GLN A 11 9.34 -13.71 9.27
CA GLN A 11 9.70 -14.95 8.60
C GLN A 11 9.68 -14.79 7.07
N PHE A 12 8.69 -14.09 6.51
CA PHE A 12 8.62 -13.78 5.08
C PHE A 12 9.62 -12.71 4.65
N CYS A 13 9.86 -11.72 5.47
CA CYS A 13 10.79 -10.64 5.18
C CYS A 13 12.25 -11.07 5.18
N THR A 14 12.61 -12.18 5.82
CA THR A 14 13.99 -12.65 5.92
C THR A 14 14.51 -13.33 4.67
N GLN A 15 13.64 -13.81 3.79
CA GLN A 15 14.07 -14.67 2.70
C GLN A 15 14.49 -13.91 1.44
N GLU A 16 13.87 -12.80 1.09
CA GLU A 16 14.12 -12.14 -0.20
C GLU A 16 13.95 -10.61 -0.22
N SER A 17 13.70 -9.97 0.91
CA SER A 17 13.51 -8.53 0.91
C SER A 17 14.84 -7.79 0.72
N PRO A 18 14.99 -6.96 -0.33
CA PRO A 18 16.18 -6.14 -0.51
C PRO A 18 16.32 -5.03 0.54
N LEU A 19 15.32 -4.84 1.40
CA LEU A 19 15.25 -3.78 2.40
C LEU A 19 16.01 -4.11 3.69
N TYR A 20 16.08 -5.37 4.03
CA TYR A 20 16.82 -5.85 5.19
C TYR A 20 17.18 -7.30 5.03
N THR A 21 18.40 -7.63 5.41
CA THR A 21 18.80 -8.99 5.62
C THR A 21 18.68 -9.26 7.11
N VAL A 22 17.63 -9.96 7.49
CA VAL A 22 17.56 -10.59 8.81
C VAL A 22 18.24 -11.94 8.67
N GLN A 23 18.91 -12.38 9.71
CA GLN A 23 19.43 -13.74 9.75
C GLN A 23 18.27 -14.71 9.47
N LYS A 24 18.48 -15.66 8.56
CA LYS A 24 17.43 -16.61 8.16
C LYS A 24 16.84 -17.27 9.42
N VAL A 25 15.55 -17.07 9.60
CA VAL A 25 14.83 -17.69 10.72
C VAL A 25 14.39 -19.07 10.25
N PRO A 26 14.90 -20.15 10.85
CA PRO A 26 14.69 -21.50 10.34
C PRO A 26 13.29 -22.05 10.63
N ASN A 27 12.58 -21.50 11.63
CA ASN A 27 11.27 -21.97 12.06
C ASN A 27 10.38 -20.85 12.61
N GLU A 28 9.11 -21.15 12.87
CA GLU A 28 8.13 -20.18 13.38
C GLU A 28 8.40 -19.73 14.83
N GLU A 29 9.01 -20.59 15.65
CA GLU A 29 9.32 -20.27 17.04
C GLU A 29 10.39 -19.19 17.12
N ASP A 30 11.44 -19.30 16.31
CA ASP A 30 12.49 -18.28 16.23
C ASP A 30 11.94 -16.95 15.72
N ALA A 31 11.05 -16.98 14.73
CA ALA A 31 10.37 -15.80 14.22
C ALA A 31 9.51 -15.13 15.30
N TYR A 32 8.85 -15.94 16.14
CA TYR A 32 8.04 -15.45 17.25
C TYR A 32 8.92 -14.74 18.31
N GLU A 33 10.04 -15.35 18.71
CA GLU A 33 10.95 -14.76 19.68
C GLU A 33 11.57 -13.45 19.17
N ILE A 34 11.95 -13.39 17.90
CA ILE A 34 12.42 -12.16 17.26
C ILE A 34 11.35 -11.06 17.31
N GLY A 35 10.10 -11.39 16.93
CA GLY A 35 9.00 -10.46 16.97
C GLY A 35 8.66 -9.98 18.39
N ARG A 36 8.70 -10.89 19.36
CA ARG A 36 8.51 -10.58 20.77
C ARG A 36 9.59 -9.64 21.29
N GLY A 37 10.87 -9.95 21.00
CA GLY A 37 11.99 -9.12 21.42
C GLY A 37 11.91 -7.70 20.87
N LEU A 38 11.49 -7.53 19.61
CA LEU A 38 11.25 -6.21 19.02
C LEU A 38 10.20 -5.41 19.78
N LEU A 39 9.06 -6.04 20.09
CA LEU A 39 7.95 -5.37 20.80
C LEU A 39 8.30 -5.00 22.24
N LEU A 40 9.02 -5.88 22.91
CA LEU A 40 9.39 -5.68 24.32
C LEU A 40 10.71 -4.90 24.49
N GLY A 41 11.40 -4.61 23.37
CA GLY A 41 12.69 -3.93 23.44
C GLY A 41 13.82 -4.77 23.97
N ASP A 42 13.78 -6.07 23.75
CA ASP A 42 14.78 -7.00 24.22
C ASP A 42 16.14 -6.72 23.54
N PRO A 43 17.21 -6.42 24.30
CA PRO A 43 18.52 -6.11 23.75
C PRO A 43 19.21 -7.33 23.10
N ASP A 44 18.78 -8.55 23.42
CA ASP A 44 19.37 -9.78 22.87
C ASP A 44 18.85 -10.13 21.47
N VAL A 45 17.77 -9.49 21.02
CA VAL A 45 17.28 -9.64 19.65
C VAL A 45 18.21 -8.90 18.69
N ARG A 46 19.07 -9.65 18.01
CA ARG A 46 20.02 -9.12 17.03
C ARG A 46 19.50 -9.31 15.63
N PHE A 47 19.37 -8.20 14.91
CA PHE A 47 19.10 -8.21 13.48
C PHE A 47 20.39 -7.93 12.71
N SER A 48 20.77 -8.84 11.85
CA SER A 48 21.74 -8.56 10.81
C SER A 48 21.03 -7.79 9.69
N SER A 49 20.86 -6.49 9.89
CA SER A 49 20.16 -5.62 8.94
C SER A 49 21.14 -4.61 8.35
N ARG A 50 21.12 -4.46 7.03
CA ARG A 50 21.80 -3.37 6.34
C ARG A 50 21.14 -2.02 6.59
N THR A 51 19.94 -2.03 7.16
CA THR A 51 19.15 -0.85 7.48
C THR A 51 18.91 -0.81 8.98
N ALA A 52 18.73 0.37 9.53
CA ALA A 52 18.34 0.55 10.94
C ALA A 52 16.85 0.22 11.18
N PHE A 53 16.32 -0.86 10.56
CA PHE A 53 14.91 -1.24 10.60
C PHE A 53 14.35 -1.33 12.03
N PRO A 54 14.95 -2.08 12.99
CA PRO A 54 14.37 -2.22 14.32
C PRO A 54 14.29 -0.89 15.07
N ALA A 55 15.36 -0.10 15.01
CA ALA A 55 15.40 1.21 15.67
C ALA A 55 14.36 2.16 15.05
N ARG A 56 14.20 2.13 13.73
CA ARG A 56 13.26 2.97 13.01
C ARG A 56 11.81 2.54 13.22
N PHE A 57 11.54 1.23 13.26
CA PHE A 57 10.23 0.69 13.60
C PHE A 57 9.79 1.17 14.98
N ARG A 58 10.69 1.09 15.98
CA ARG A 58 10.43 1.58 17.33
C ARG A 58 10.19 3.09 17.35
N ALA A 59 11.05 3.88 16.71
CA ALA A 59 10.89 5.33 16.64
C ALA A 59 9.56 5.74 16.01
N LEU A 60 9.10 5.03 14.96
CA LEU A 60 7.80 5.27 14.32
C LEU A 60 6.62 4.86 15.22
N SER A 61 6.77 3.79 16.02
CA SER A 61 5.71 3.34 16.95
C SER A 61 5.60 4.23 18.19
N GLU A 62 6.68 4.89 18.58
CA GLU A 62 6.73 5.83 19.72
C GLU A 62 6.38 7.27 19.31
N HIS A 63 6.18 7.55 18.04
CA HIS A 63 5.87 8.89 17.55
C HIS A 63 4.48 9.34 17.99
N LEU A 64 4.40 10.56 18.53
CA LEU A 64 3.14 11.13 18.99
C LEU A 64 2.10 11.21 17.86
N GLU A 65 0.88 10.86 18.19
CA GLU A 65 -0.27 11.00 17.31
C GLU A 65 -0.51 12.49 16.95
N PRO A 66 -1.12 12.79 15.79
CA PRO A 66 -1.38 14.18 15.38
C PRO A 66 -2.18 14.98 16.41
N ALA A 67 -3.18 14.34 17.02
CA ALA A 67 -3.98 14.95 18.08
C ALA A 67 -3.14 15.27 19.34
N ASP A 68 -2.24 14.37 19.73
CA ASP A 68 -1.36 14.59 20.86
C ASP A 68 -0.34 15.69 20.60
N ARG A 69 0.21 15.76 19.38
CA ARG A 69 1.08 16.87 18.95
C ARG A 69 0.37 18.22 19.00
N LEU A 70 -0.91 18.26 18.65
CA LEU A 70 -1.73 19.46 18.81
C LEU A 70 -1.93 19.78 20.29
N CYS A 71 -2.27 18.79 21.13
CA CYS A 71 -2.48 18.96 22.56
C CYS A 71 -1.25 19.53 23.28
N VAL A 72 -0.05 19.07 22.94
CA VAL A 72 1.21 19.62 23.52
C VAL A 72 1.32 21.13 23.34
N LYS A 73 0.81 21.69 22.24
CA LYS A 73 0.83 23.13 21.96
C LYS A 73 -0.44 23.83 22.52
N LEU A 74 -1.57 23.17 22.45
CA LEU A 74 -2.86 23.75 22.81
C LEU A 74 -3.05 23.84 24.33
N VAL A 75 -2.61 22.83 25.10
CA VAL A 75 -2.76 22.80 26.57
C VAL A 75 -2.17 24.03 27.24
N PRO A 76 -0.90 24.41 27.01
CA PRO A 76 -0.35 25.60 27.66
C PRO A 76 -1.04 26.90 27.21
N ALA A 77 -1.47 26.98 25.93
CA ALA A 77 -2.20 28.15 25.44
C ALA A 77 -3.57 28.27 26.08
N VAL A 78 -4.33 27.18 26.18
CA VAL A 78 -5.64 27.17 26.85
C VAL A 78 -5.50 27.46 28.37
N LEU A 79 -4.46 26.92 29.00
CA LEU A 79 -4.19 27.22 30.41
C LEU A 79 -3.92 28.71 30.64
N ALA A 80 -3.05 29.31 29.83
CA ALA A 80 -2.78 30.74 29.90
C ALA A 80 -4.02 31.60 29.66
N LEU A 81 -4.83 31.21 28.65
CA LEU A 81 -6.10 31.90 28.36
C LEU A 81 -7.09 31.75 29.54
N SER A 82 -7.22 30.55 30.11
CA SER A 82 -8.12 30.30 31.23
C SER A 82 -7.76 31.12 32.47
N VAL A 83 -6.46 31.23 32.77
CA VAL A 83 -5.95 32.08 33.86
C VAL A 83 -6.26 33.56 33.58
N ALA A 84 -5.98 34.05 32.37
CA ALA A 84 -6.26 35.42 31.97
C ALA A 84 -7.78 35.77 32.10
N VAL A 85 -8.63 34.87 31.59
CA VAL A 85 -10.11 35.02 31.71
C VAL A 85 -10.55 34.99 33.17
N GLY A 86 -10.01 34.08 33.97
CA GLY A 86 -10.29 33.99 35.39
C GLY A 86 -9.96 35.27 36.17
N ILE A 87 -8.80 35.87 35.88
CA ILE A 87 -8.41 37.17 36.46
C ILE A 87 -9.37 38.29 36.00
N ALA A 88 -9.65 38.36 34.69
CA ALA A 88 -10.54 39.37 34.14
C ALA A 88 -11.93 39.30 34.76
N VAL A 89 -12.50 38.10 34.86
CA VAL A 89 -13.82 37.85 35.47
C VAL A 89 -13.82 38.20 36.98
N SER A 90 -12.75 37.85 37.69
CA SER A 90 -12.58 38.21 39.11
C SER A 90 -12.64 39.73 39.33
N ILE A 91 -11.99 40.49 38.43
CA ILE A 91 -11.96 41.96 38.51
C ILE A 91 -13.34 42.55 38.13
N LEU A 92 -13.94 42.09 37.04
CA LEU A 92 -15.22 42.62 36.54
C LEU A 92 -16.36 42.33 37.52
N GLN A 93 -16.42 41.13 38.06
CA GLN A 93 -17.50 40.68 38.98
C GLN A 93 -17.16 41.00 40.45
N LYS A 94 -15.97 41.55 40.73
CA LYS A 94 -15.48 41.80 42.10
C LYS A 94 -15.61 40.61 43.04
N ASN A 95 -15.51 39.40 42.47
CA ASN A 95 -15.66 38.15 43.18
C ASN A 95 -14.67 37.11 42.65
N VAL A 96 -13.75 36.67 43.50
CA VAL A 96 -12.70 35.74 43.16
C VAL A 96 -13.23 34.32 42.83
N VAL A 97 -14.35 33.92 43.47
CA VAL A 97 -14.99 32.62 43.25
C VAL A 97 -15.48 32.49 41.80
N TYR A 98 -16.09 33.58 41.26
CA TYR A 98 -16.52 33.59 39.84
C TYR A 98 -15.32 33.45 38.88
N GLY A 99 -14.20 34.09 39.19
CA GLY A 99 -12.99 33.96 38.40
C GLY A 99 -12.45 32.55 38.41
N PHE A 100 -12.39 31.88 39.55
CA PHE A 100 -11.98 30.46 39.64
C PHE A 100 -12.95 29.54 38.90
N SER A 101 -14.26 29.78 38.99
CA SER A 101 -15.26 29.03 38.26
C SER A 101 -15.11 29.18 36.74
N ALA A 102 -14.85 30.40 36.24
CA ALA A 102 -14.63 30.67 34.83
C ALA A 102 -13.36 30.02 34.34
N MET A 103 -12.27 30.12 35.11
CA MET A 103 -10.99 29.47 34.77
C MET A 103 -11.13 27.97 34.66
N THR A 104 -11.74 27.31 35.66
CA THR A 104 -11.93 25.85 35.67
C THR A 104 -12.87 25.41 34.56
N ALA A 105 -13.96 26.11 34.35
CA ALA A 105 -14.92 25.82 33.30
C ALA A 105 -14.26 25.90 31.90
N LEU A 106 -13.50 26.97 31.62
CA LEU A 106 -12.81 27.15 30.34
C LEU A 106 -11.80 26.07 30.12
N PHE A 107 -10.98 25.72 31.12
CA PHE A 107 -9.99 24.69 31.00
C PHE A 107 -10.63 23.31 30.75
N CYS A 108 -11.64 22.92 31.51
CA CYS A 108 -12.30 21.62 31.37
C CYS A 108 -13.10 21.49 30.08
N ILE A 109 -13.77 22.57 29.61
CA ILE A 109 -14.55 22.52 28.38
C ILE A 109 -13.66 22.56 27.13
N SER A 110 -12.61 23.37 27.13
CA SER A 110 -11.75 23.53 25.96
C SER A 110 -10.86 22.30 25.68
N MET A 111 -10.82 21.33 26.57
CA MET A 111 -10.01 20.12 26.47
C MET A 111 -10.86 18.87 26.68
N PRO A 112 -11.70 18.47 25.70
CA PRO A 112 -12.46 17.23 25.82
C PRO A 112 -11.55 16.01 25.85
N ALA A 113 -11.47 15.32 27.01
CA ALA A 113 -10.62 14.16 27.22
C ALA A 113 -10.93 13.00 26.24
N ALA A 114 -12.16 12.89 25.79
CA ALA A 114 -12.58 11.87 24.84
C ALA A 114 -11.92 12.01 23.46
N LEU A 115 -11.46 13.19 23.09
CA LEU A 115 -10.80 13.40 21.80
C LEU A 115 -9.41 12.74 21.73
N SER A 116 -8.72 12.60 22.86
CA SER A 116 -7.46 11.85 22.92
C SER A 116 -7.64 10.35 22.71
N LEU A 117 -8.79 9.78 23.07
CA LEU A 117 -9.13 8.38 22.79
C LEU A 117 -9.45 8.14 21.31
N GLY A 118 -9.85 9.20 20.59
CA GLY A 118 -10.27 9.12 19.20
C GLY A 118 -9.17 8.70 18.24
N ALA A 119 -7.93 8.97 18.54
CA ALA A 119 -6.79 8.58 17.72
C ALA A 119 -6.32 7.14 18.01
N ALA A 120 -6.33 6.69 19.25
CA ALA A 120 -5.90 5.36 19.63
C ALA A 120 -6.85 4.25 19.13
N LEU A 121 -8.16 4.51 19.08
CA LEU A 121 -9.14 3.52 18.66
C LEU A 121 -9.06 3.14 17.17
N PRO A 122 -8.97 4.06 16.20
CA PRO A 122 -8.82 3.73 14.79
C PRO A 122 -7.55 2.93 14.51
N LEU A 123 -6.41 3.33 15.06
CA LEU A 123 -5.15 2.61 14.90
C LEU A 123 -5.22 1.18 15.46
N SER A 124 -5.82 1.02 16.64
CA SER A 124 -6.01 -0.30 17.26
C SER A 124 -6.91 -1.20 16.42
N ARG A 125 -7.98 -0.66 15.85
CA ARG A 125 -8.90 -1.39 14.96
C ARG A 125 -8.25 -1.75 13.64
N ALA A 126 -7.55 -0.80 13.00
CA ALA A 126 -6.80 -1.02 11.79
C ALA A 126 -5.79 -2.16 11.99
N ASN A 127 -4.97 -2.09 13.03
CA ASN A 127 -4.01 -3.13 13.33
C ASN A 127 -4.67 -4.48 13.68
N ARG A 128 -5.80 -4.50 14.37
CA ARG A 128 -6.54 -5.76 14.61
C ARG A 128 -7.01 -6.40 13.30
N SER A 129 -7.54 -5.61 12.37
CA SER A 129 -7.98 -6.09 11.06
C SER A 129 -6.80 -6.55 10.20
N LEU A 130 -5.72 -5.77 10.15
CA LEU A 130 -4.51 -6.09 9.38
C LEU A 130 -3.78 -7.32 9.94
N ASN A 131 -3.66 -7.44 11.28
CA ASN A 131 -3.00 -8.56 11.93
C ASN A 131 -3.66 -9.91 11.63
N ALA A 132 -4.97 -9.93 11.46
CA ALA A 132 -5.68 -11.14 11.05
C ALA A 132 -5.23 -11.64 9.67
N GLY A 133 -4.79 -10.72 8.79
CA GLY A 133 -4.27 -11.04 7.46
C GLY A 133 -2.74 -11.23 7.40
N GLY A 134 -2.01 -10.86 8.44
CA GLY A 134 -0.54 -10.92 8.45
C GLY A 134 0.13 -9.60 8.08
N ALA A 135 -0.48 -8.46 8.42
CA ALA A 135 0.10 -7.14 8.23
C ALA A 135 -0.06 -6.25 9.48
N MET A 136 0.72 -5.18 9.55
CA MET A 136 0.65 -4.21 10.63
C MET A 136 1.22 -2.85 10.20
N VAL A 137 0.63 -1.78 10.72
CA VAL A 137 1.15 -0.41 10.63
C VAL A 137 1.79 -0.05 11.97
N SER A 138 3.01 0.48 11.96
CA SER A 138 3.79 0.75 13.17
C SER A 138 3.19 1.85 14.04
N GLY A 139 2.53 2.83 13.44
CA GLY A 139 1.94 3.96 14.16
C GLY A 139 1.46 5.07 13.23
N TYR A 140 1.03 6.20 13.81
CA TYR A 140 0.53 7.34 13.02
C TYR A 140 1.60 8.00 12.14
N ALA A 141 2.88 8.00 12.52
CA ALA A 141 3.94 8.49 11.65
C ALA A 141 4.01 7.70 10.33
N ALA A 142 3.86 6.37 10.42
CA ALA A 142 3.79 5.53 9.24
C ALA A 142 2.49 5.74 8.44
N ALA A 143 1.37 5.94 9.14
CA ALA A 143 0.10 6.25 8.50
C ALA A 143 0.13 7.60 7.77
N GLU A 144 0.81 8.62 8.31
CA GLU A 144 1.03 9.90 7.65
C GLU A 144 1.89 9.75 6.40
N ASP A 145 3.06 9.10 6.52
CA ASP A 145 3.98 8.90 5.40
C ASP A 145 3.34 8.10 4.24
N CYS A 146 2.63 7.02 4.58
CA CYS A 146 1.98 6.16 3.60
C CYS A 146 0.62 6.68 3.14
N GLY A 147 -0.07 7.44 3.97
CA GLY A 147 -1.39 8.02 3.67
C GLY A 147 -1.35 9.15 2.65
N GLU A 148 -0.18 9.75 2.41
CA GLU A 148 0.06 10.74 1.34
C GLU A 148 0.38 10.09 -0.01
N THR A 149 0.31 8.75 -0.09
CA THR A 149 0.57 8.01 -1.32
C THR A 149 -0.45 8.36 -2.40
N ASN A 150 0.02 8.89 -3.53
CA ASN A 150 -0.80 9.23 -4.69
C ASN A 150 -0.81 8.11 -5.74
N ALA A 151 0.21 7.26 -5.74
CA ALA A 151 0.34 6.15 -6.67
C ALA A 151 1.13 5.00 -6.05
N VAL A 152 0.80 3.79 -6.48
CA VAL A 152 1.51 2.56 -6.09
C VAL A 152 2.00 1.85 -7.33
N VAL A 153 3.26 1.40 -7.32
CA VAL A 153 3.87 0.66 -8.43
C VAL A 153 3.90 -0.82 -8.10
N PHE A 154 3.33 -1.62 -8.98
CA PHE A 154 3.34 -3.08 -8.90
C PHE A 154 4.08 -3.68 -10.09
N ASP A 155 4.73 -4.79 -9.89
CA ASP A 155 5.09 -5.67 -10.99
C ASP A 155 3.86 -6.46 -11.43
N SER A 156 3.73 -6.74 -12.71
CA SER A 156 2.59 -7.49 -13.23
C SER A 156 2.44 -8.87 -12.59
N SER A 157 3.55 -9.49 -12.16
CA SER A 157 3.56 -10.73 -11.38
C SER A 157 2.97 -10.59 -9.97
N ASP A 158 2.94 -9.38 -9.40
CA ASP A 158 2.33 -9.16 -8.10
C ASP A 158 0.79 -9.21 -8.19
N ILE A 159 0.22 -8.67 -9.27
CA ILE A 159 -1.23 -8.61 -9.48
C ILE A 159 -1.78 -9.86 -10.18
N PHE A 160 -1.02 -10.46 -11.10
CA PHE A 160 -1.32 -11.76 -11.71
C PHE A 160 -0.48 -12.84 -11.04
N GLN A 161 -0.94 -13.31 -9.88
CA GLN A 161 -0.23 -14.29 -9.06
C GLN A 161 -0.09 -15.66 -9.75
N HIS A 162 0.67 -16.56 -9.15
CA HIS A 162 0.86 -17.92 -9.65
C HIS A 162 -0.46 -18.58 -10.07
N GLY A 163 -0.50 -19.07 -11.32
CA GLY A 163 -1.71 -19.63 -11.93
C GLY A 163 -2.69 -18.61 -12.51
N GLY A 164 -2.44 -17.31 -12.36
CA GLY A 164 -3.23 -16.25 -12.97
C GLY A 164 -3.01 -16.07 -14.48
N CYS A 165 -1.99 -16.68 -15.05
CA CYS A 165 -1.75 -16.72 -16.49
C CYS A 165 -1.74 -18.18 -16.96
N ASN A 166 -2.32 -18.46 -18.14
CA ASN A 166 -2.41 -19.81 -18.69
C ASN A 166 -2.21 -19.80 -20.20
N ILE A 167 -1.55 -20.84 -20.74
CA ILE A 167 -1.44 -21.11 -22.17
C ILE A 167 -2.52 -22.09 -22.57
N HIS A 168 -3.43 -21.69 -23.46
CA HIS A 168 -4.56 -22.49 -23.94
C HIS A 168 -4.31 -23.19 -25.26
N GLY A 169 -3.41 -22.67 -26.07
CA GLY A 169 -3.17 -23.20 -27.40
C GLY A 169 -1.85 -22.73 -28.00
N PHE A 170 -1.42 -23.51 -28.93
CA PHE A 170 -0.23 -23.29 -29.73
C PHE A 170 -0.50 -23.60 -31.19
N LYS A 171 0.03 -22.79 -32.08
CA LYS A 171 0.00 -23.05 -33.52
C LYS A 171 1.37 -22.74 -34.11
N SER A 172 1.98 -23.71 -34.74
CA SER A 172 3.22 -23.50 -35.51
C SER A 172 2.93 -23.10 -36.96
N PHE A 173 3.88 -22.40 -37.56
CA PHE A 173 3.90 -21.98 -38.94
C PHE A 173 5.21 -22.46 -39.59
N HIS A 174 5.21 -22.56 -40.90
CA HIS A 174 6.39 -22.87 -41.72
C HIS A 174 7.19 -24.13 -41.29
N GLY A 175 6.51 -25.11 -40.72
CA GLY A 175 7.14 -26.35 -40.27
C GLY A 175 8.02 -26.25 -39.04
N MET A 176 7.93 -25.13 -38.31
CA MET A 176 8.62 -24.95 -37.02
C MET A 176 8.26 -26.07 -36.05
N ARG A 177 9.25 -26.66 -35.41
CA ARG A 177 9.02 -27.69 -34.38
C ARG A 177 8.47 -27.06 -33.12
N MET A 178 7.52 -27.72 -32.50
CA MET A 178 6.84 -27.22 -31.30
C MET A 178 7.81 -27.04 -30.12
N ASP A 179 8.70 -27.98 -29.93
CA ASP A 179 9.71 -27.95 -28.87
C ASP A 179 10.68 -26.76 -29.03
N GLU A 180 11.17 -26.53 -30.24
CA GLU A 180 12.03 -25.39 -30.53
C GLU A 180 11.33 -24.05 -30.34
N ALA A 181 10.10 -23.91 -30.83
CA ALA A 181 9.32 -22.70 -30.66
C ALA A 181 9.04 -22.39 -29.18
N ILE A 182 8.74 -23.40 -28.37
CA ILE A 182 8.51 -23.24 -26.92
C ILE A 182 9.82 -22.83 -26.23
N LEU A 183 10.95 -23.42 -26.56
CA LEU A 183 12.25 -23.11 -25.96
C LEU A 183 12.71 -21.68 -26.31
N ASP A 184 12.58 -21.28 -27.57
CA ASP A 184 12.91 -19.91 -28.01
C ASP A 184 12.04 -18.87 -27.34
N ALA A 185 10.72 -19.08 -27.28
CA ALA A 185 9.80 -18.18 -26.57
C ALA A 185 10.09 -18.16 -25.07
N ALA A 186 10.26 -19.33 -24.44
CA ALA A 186 10.55 -19.47 -23.03
C ALA A 186 11.84 -18.74 -22.64
N ALA A 187 12.89 -18.86 -23.46
CA ALA A 187 14.16 -18.21 -23.20
C ALA A 187 14.02 -16.68 -23.09
N LEU A 188 13.30 -16.03 -24.01
CA LEU A 188 13.05 -14.59 -23.95
C LEU A 188 12.13 -14.21 -22.78
N VAL A 189 10.99 -14.89 -22.65
CA VAL A 189 9.94 -14.51 -21.70
C VAL A 189 10.38 -14.74 -20.26
N ILE A 190 11.05 -15.85 -19.96
CA ILE A 190 11.60 -16.14 -18.63
C ILE A 190 12.71 -15.15 -18.27
N SER A 191 13.57 -14.79 -19.22
CA SER A 191 14.64 -13.81 -19.01
C SER A 191 14.08 -12.40 -18.74
N ALA A 192 12.95 -12.06 -19.33
CA ALA A 192 12.25 -10.79 -19.08
C ALA A 192 11.46 -10.78 -17.78
N GLY A 193 11.03 -11.94 -17.28
CA GLY A 193 10.22 -12.11 -16.08
C GLY A 193 8.73 -11.80 -16.30
N GLY A 194 7.97 -11.73 -15.23
CA GLY A 194 6.53 -11.48 -15.26
C GLY A 194 5.67 -12.73 -15.36
N PRO A 195 4.32 -12.59 -15.43
CA PRO A 195 3.36 -13.71 -15.40
C PRO A 195 3.57 -14.72 -16.52
N LEU A 196 3.90 -14.25 -17.71
CA LEU A 196 4.23 -15.14 -18.84
C LEU A 196 5.48 -15.97 -18.56
N GLY A 197 6.51 -15.38 -17.93
CA GLY A 197 7.73 -16.08 -17.55
C GLY A 197 7.44 -17.27 -16.64
N GLU A 198 6.55 -17.11 -15.69
CA GLU A 198 6.13 -18.18 -14.76
C GLU A 198 5.42 -19.33 -15.50
N VAL A 199 4.54 -18.99 -16.43
CA VAL A 199 3.81 -20.00 -17.22
C VAL A 199 4.76 -20.79 -18.12
N PHE A 200 5.67 -20.12 -18.83
CA PHE A 200 6.67 -20.81 -19.65
C PHE A 200 7.64 -21.64 -18.80
N ASP A 201 7.99 -21.17 -17.60
CA ASP A 201 8.79 -21.95 -16.65
C ASP A 201 8.07 -23.23 -16.22
N SER A 202 6.75 -23.17 -16.01
CA SER A 202 5.95 -24.36 -15.73
C SER A 202 5.86 -25.31 -16.92
N VAL A 203 5.79 -24.81 -18.14
CA VAL A 203 5.78 -25.64 -19.36
C VAL A 203 7.08 -26.42 -19.52
N ILE A 204 8.21 -25.82 -19.18
CA ILE A 204 9.52 -26.50 -19.20
C ILE A 204 9.83 -27.25 -17.89
N LEU A 205 8.84 -27.37 -16.99
CA LEU A 205 8.95 -28.07 -15.70
C LEU A 205 10.08 -27.50 -14.80
N GLY A 206 10.34 -26.20 -14.88
CA GLY A 206 11.40 -25.52 -14.12
C GLY A 206 12.83 -25.85 -14.60
N ASN A 207 12.98 -26.60 -15.67
CA ASN A 207 14.31 -27.02 -16.19
C ASN A 207 14.94 -25.90 -17.02
N ARG A 208 15.32 -24.80 -16.41
CA ARG A 208 15.93 -23.64 -17.08
C ARG A 208 17.29 -23.95 -17.74
N LYS A 209 17.90 -25.09 -17.42
CA LYS A 209 19.18 -25.49 -18.02
C LYS A 209 19.08 -25.86 -19.51
N ILE A 210 17.87 -26.18 -19.99
CA ILE A 210 17.65 -26.49 -21.41
C ILE A 210 17.44 -25.23 -22.26
N LEU A 211 17.29 -24.08 -21.64
CA LEU A 211 17.05 -22.83 -22.34
C LEU A 211 18.33 -22.34 -23.01
N PRO A 212 18.26 -21.93 -24.27
CA PRO A 212 19.38 -21.26 -24.92
C PRO A 212 19.65 -19.89 -24.26
N PRO A 213 20.93 -19.47 -24.27
CA PRO A 213 21.27 -18.13 -23.78
C PRO A 213 20.67 -17.04 -24.68
N VAL A 214 20.11 -16.00 -24.06
CA VAL A 214 19.56 -14.86 -24.79
C VAL A 214 20.55 -13.71 -24.73
N GLU A 215 20.88 -13.17 -25.89
CA GLU A 215 21.73 -11.99 -26.05
C GLU A 215 20.87 -10.78 -26.44
N ASP A 216 21.28 -9.59 -26.01
CA ASP A 216 20.66 -8.32 -26.34
C ASP A 216 19.12 -8.29 -26.14
N LEU A 217 18.65 -8.82 -25.01
CA LEU A 217 17.23 -8.79 -24.66
C LEU A 217 16.75 -7.34 -24.50
N SER A 218 15.80 -6.97 -25.34
CA SER A 218 15.14 -5.66 -25.29
C SER A 218 13.63 -5.81 -25.17
N TYR A 219 13.05 -4.96 -24.32
CA TYR A 219 11.59 -4.81 -24.23
C TYR A 219 11.14 -3.58 -25.04
N GLU A 220 10.24 -3.80 -25.97
CA GLU A 220 9.60 -2.75 -26.74
C GLU A 220 8.22 -2.46 -26.16
N ASP A 221 8.04 -1.21 -25.71
CA ASP A 221 6.86 -0.79 -24.95
C ASP A 221 5.54 -1.19 -25.60
N ARG A 222 4.72 -1.95 -24.86
CA ARG A 222 3.40 -2.45 -25.28
C ARG A 222 3.40 -3.35 -26.52
N MET A 223 4.57 -3.70 -27.04
CA MET A 223 4.70 -4.52 -28.24
C MET A 223 5.26 -5.91 -27.92
N GLY A 224 6.33 -6.01 -27.12
CA GLY A 224 6.88 -7.29 -26.76
C GLY A 224 8.37 -7.26 -26.49
N LEU A 225 9.00 -8.42 -26.74
CA LEU A 225 10.39 -8.69 -26.48
C LEU A 225 11.13 -8.97 -27.79
N SER A 226 12.34 -8.47 -27.90
CA SER A 226 13.29 -8.84 -28.96
C SER A 226 14.61 -9.29 -28.33
N GLY A 227 15.28 -10.25 -28.94
CA GLY A 227 16.58 -10.74 -28.50
C GLY A 227 17.21 -11.65 -29.53
N TRP A 228 18.44 -12.11 -29.24
CA TRP A 228 19.18 -13.00 -30.11
C TRP A 228 19.42 -14.35 -29.42
N ILE A 229 19.19 -15.44 -30.16
CA ILE A 229 19.45 -16.81 -29.71
C ILE A 229 20.24 -17.54 -30.82
N HIS A 230 21.44 -17.98 -30.53
CA HIS A 230 22.30 -18.65 -31.49
C HIS A 230 22.46 -17.88 -32.81
N GLY A 231 22.60 -16.55 -32.74
CA GLY A 231 22.74 -15.67 -33.90
C GLY A 231 21.45 -15.47 -34.70
N ARG A 232 20.31 -16.01 -34.27
CA ARG A 232 19.00 -15.79 -34.88
C ARG A 232 18.24 -14.68 -34.07
N ARG A 233 17.60 -13.79 -34.80
CA ARG A 233 16.77 -12.78 -34.17
C ARG A 233 15.41 -13.35 -33.80
N ILE A 234 15.05 -13.27 -32.52
CA ILE A 234 13.80 -13.76 -31.99
C ILE A 234 12.94 -12.59 -31.53
N LEU A 235 11.67 -12.56 -31.93
CA LEU A 235 10.67 -11.61 -31.51
C LEU A 235 9.50 -12.35 -30.84
N VAL A 236 9.12 -11.92 -29.64
CA VAL A 236 7.98 -12.48 -28.90
C VAL A 236 7.07 -11.34 -28.47
N GLY A 237 5.87 -11.27 -29.02
CA GLY A 237 4.97 -10.18 -28.70
C GLY A 237 3.65 -10.17 -29.46
N ASN A 238 3.01 -9.02 -29.48
CA ASN A 238 1.75 -8.83 -30.17
C ASN A 238 1.95 -8.54 -31.67
N ARG A 239 0.85 -8.35 -32.39
CA ARG A 239 0.87 -8.01 -33.81
C ARG A 239 1.67 -6.74 -34.13
N GLU A 240 1.61 -5.75 -33.23
CA GLU A 240 2.27 -4.45 -33.44
C GLU A 240 3.78 -4.57 -33.43
N LEU A 241 4.37 -5.45 -32.57
CA LEU A 241 5.79 -5.76 -32.59
C LEU A 241 6.23 -6.28 -33.96
N LEU A 242 5.48 -7.26 -34.49
CA LEU A 242 5.84 -7.88 -35.75
C LEU A 242 5.72 -6.90 -36.92
N GLN A 243 4.69 -6.04 -36.92
CA GLN A 243 4.53 -4.97 -37.90
C GLN A 243 5.68 -3.95 -37.84
N HIS A 244 6.10 -3.57 -36.62
CA HIS A 244 7.22 -2.66 -36.41
C HIS A 244 8.52 -3.19 -36.98
N HIS A 245 8.71 -4.50 -36.93
CA HIS A 245 9.87 -5.19 -37.50
C HIS A 245 9.67 -5.74 -38.93
N ASN A 246 8.62 -5.28 -39.62
CA ASN A 246 8.30 -5.67 -41.01
C ASN A 246 8.17 -7.19 -41.23
N VAL A 247 7.67 -7.90 -40.22
CA VAL A 247 7.39 -9.35 -40.31
C VAL A 247 6.02 -9.56 -40.97
N GLU A 248 5.93 -10.43 -41.98
CA GLU A 248 4.67 -10.76 -42.63
C GLU A 248 3.75 -11.52 -41.67
N LEU A 249 2.52 -11.04 -41.51
CA LEU A 249 1.57 -11.51 -40.53
C LEU A 249 0.42 -12.30 -41.12
N PRO A 250 -0.10 -13.32 -40.41
CA PRO A 250 -1.35 -13.97 -40.74
C PRO A 250 -2.53 -12.97 -40.79
N ALA A 251 -3.54 -13.28 -41.58
CA ALA A 251 -4.74 -12.44 -41.68
C ALA A 251 -5.40 -12.25 -40.30
N ARG A 252 -5.90 -11.02 -40.02
CA ARG A 252 -6.56 -10.70 -38.72
C ARG A 252 -7.75 -11.63 -38.41
N GLN A 253 -8.43 -12.13 -39.41
CA GLN A 253 -9.53 -13.09 -39.24
C GLN A 253 -9.06 -14.39 -38.57
N SER A 254 -7.79 -14.78 -38.76
CA SER A 254 -7.21 -15.95 -38.11
C SER A 254 -7.01 -15.71 -36.60
N GLU A 255 -6.72 -14.49 -36.16
CA GLU A 255 -6.58 -14.14 -34.74
C GLU A 255 -7.95 -14.10 -34.04
N ALA A 256 -8.98 -13.57 -34.71
CA ALA A 256 -10.32 -13.43 -34.12
C ALA A 256 -10.86 -14.78 -33.62
N ARG A 257 -10.44 -15.88 -34.22
CA ARG A 257 -10.80 -17.25 -33.78
C ARG A 257 -10.21 -17.62 -32.43
N TYR A 258 -9.14 -16.97 -31.99
CA TYR A 258 -8.44 -17.27 -30.74
C TYR A 258 -8.69 -16.24 -29.67
N ARG A 259 -9.15 -15.01 -30.05
CA ARG A 259 -9.49 -13.92 -29.13
C ARG A 259 -10.95 -13.99 -28.69
N HIS A 260 -11.30 -14.99 -27.89
CA HIS A 260 -12.59 -15.10 -27.23
C HIS A 260 -12.36 -15.44 -25.77
N ASP A 261 -13.34 -15.19 -24.92
CA ASP A 261 -13.26 -15.46 -23.48
C ASP A 261 -12.07 -14.80 -22.77
N GLY A 262 -11.71 -13.56 -23.12
CA GLY A 262 -10.58 -12.83 -22.52
C GLY A 262 -9.20 -13.33 -22.95
N ARG A 263 -9.13 -14.25 -23.94
CA ARG A 263 -7.86 -14.76 -24.44
C ARG A 263 -7.13 -13.76 -25.32
N GLN A 264 -5.82 -13.73 -25.17
CA GLN A 264 -4.89 -12.91 -25.92
C GLN A 264 -4.01 -13.77 -26.83
N VAL A 265 -3.46 -13.16 -27.86
CA VAL A 265 -2.60 -13.82 -28.84
C VAL A 265 -1.21 -13.23 -28.75
N MET A 266 -0.21 -14.10 -28.65
CA MET A 266 1.21 -13.75 -28.64
C MET A 266 1.89 -14.49 -29.80
N TYR A 267 2.69 -13.78 -30.58
CA TYR A 267 3.45 -14.33 -31.68
C TYR A 267 4.90 -14.58 -31.31
N LEU A 268 5.47 -15.61 -31.92
CA LEU A 268 6.90 -15.83 -32.00
C LEU A 268 7.30 -15.66 -33.46
N ALA A 269 8.28 -14.80 -33.74
CA ALA A 269 8.92 -14.72 -35.04
C ALA A 269 10.44 -14.99 -34.93
N VAL A 270 10.97 -15.71 -35.87
CA VAL A 270 12.38 -16.05 -35.97
C VAL A 270 12.90 -15.56 -37.31
N ASP A 271 13.98 -14.78 -37.31
CA ASP A 271 14.60 -14.20 -38.51
C ASP A 271 13.61 -13.55 -39.51
N GLY A 272 12.62 -12.84 -38.96
CA GLY A 272 11.64 -12.13 -39.78
C GLY A 272 10.46 -12.96 -40.27
N LEU A 273 10.34 -14.22 -39.87
CA LEU A 273 9.22 -15.09 -40.23
C LEU A 273 8.40 -15.48 -38.99
N VAL A 274 7.07 -15.39 -39.08
CA VAL A 274 6.19 -15.90 -38.03
C VAL A 274 6.35 -17.40 -37.90
N SER A 275 6.86 -17.83 -36.77
CA SER A 275 7.18 -19.25 -36.49
C SER A 275 6.14 -19.93 -35.62
N ALA A 276 5.54 -19.19 -34.70
CA ALA A 276 4.48 -19.71 -33.82
C ALA A 276 3.51 -18.63 -33.33
N LEU A 277 2.36 -19.11 -32.83
CA LEU A 277 1.34 -18.33 -32.15
C LEU A 277 0.97 -19.05 -30.86
N PHE A 278 0.96 -18.34 -29.76
CA PHE A 278 0.49 -18.80 -28.45
C PHE A 278 -0.82 -18.10 -28.10
N VAL A 279 -1.76 -18.84 -27.53
CA VAL A 279 -3.01 -18.30 -27.00
C VAL A 279 -2.91 -18.33 -25.48
N VAL A 280 -2.93 -17.16 -24.86
CA VAL A 280 -2.78 -16.98 -23.43
C VAL A 280 -4.02 -16.33 -22.82
N SER A 281 -4.28 -16.59 -21.57
CA SER A 281 -5.31 -15.87 -20.79
C SER A 281 -4.78 -15.47 -19.44
N TYR A 282 -5.40 -14.43 -18.90
CA TYR A 282 -5.09 -13.90 -17.58
C TYR A 282 -6.35 -13.90 -16.73
N GLN A 283 -6.21 -14.28 -15.49
CA GLN A 283 -7.30 -14.30 -14.52
C GLN A 283 -6.94 -13.41 -13.33
N ALA A 284 -7.86 -12.52 -12.99
CA ALA A 284 -7.73 -11.73 -11.76
C ALA A 284 -8.06 -12.58 -10.53
N ASP A 285 -7.25 -12.46 -9.48
CA ASP A 285 -7.65 -12.89 -8.16
C ASP A 285 -8.75 -11.93 -7.64
N PRO A 286 -9.96 -12.42 -7.30
CA PRO A 286 -11.05 -11.58 -6.82
C PRO A 286 -10.68 -10.75 -5.58
N ASN A 287 -9.83 -11.29 -4.70
CA ASN A 287 -9.37 -10.57 -3.51
C ASN A 287 -8.45 -9.41 -3.88
N VAL A 288 -7.53 -9.63 -4.84
CA VAL A 288 -6.67 -8.55 -5.36
C VAL A 288 -7.52 -7.47 -6.03
N ALA A 289 -8.51 -7.88 -6.84
CA ALA A 289 -9.42 -6.95 -7.51
C ALA A 289 -10.19 -6.06 -6.53
N GLU A 290 -10.71 -6.63 -5.44
CA GLU A 290 -11.40 -5.88 -4.39
C GLU A 290 -10.49 -4.84 -3.74
N HIS A 291 -9.25 -5.23 -3.42
CA HIS A 291 -8.30 -4.32 -2.78
C HIS A 291 -7.77 -3.24 -3.73
N LEU A 292 -7.60 -3.53 -5.03
CA LEU A 292 -7.27 -2.53 -6.04
C LEU A 292 -8.40 -1.50 -6.21
N LYS A 293 -9.67 -1.95 -6.22
CA LYS A 293 -10.84 -1.05 -6.21
C LYS A 293 -10.85 -0.14 -4.96
N ASN A 294 -10.49 -0.69 -3.82
CA ASN A 294 -10.43 0.10 -2.58
C ASN A 294 -9.32 1.17 -2.64
N LEU A 295 -8.17 0.90 -3.26
CA LEU A 295 -7.14 1.93 -3.51
C LEU A 295 -7.64 3.02 -4.46
N GLU A 296 -8.30 2.62 -5.55
CA GLU A 296 -8.86 3.56 -6.52
C GLU A 296 -9.88 4.50 -5.85
N HIS A 297 -10.82 3.97 -5.05
CA HIS A 297 -11.76 4.77 -4.28
C HIS A 297 -11.10 5.78 -3.31
N LYS A 298 -9.85 5.55 -2.94
CA LYS A 298 -9.04 6.49 -2.14
C LYS A 298 -8.23 7.46 -3.00
N GLY A 299 -8.40 7.44 -4.31
CA GLY A 299 -7.70 8.30 -5.27
C GLY A 299 -6.24 7.91 -5.50
N ILE A 300 -5.86 6.67 -5.22
CA ILE A 300 -4.50 6.16 -5.42
C ILE A 300 -4.39 5.54 -6.81
N THR A 301 -3.54 6.11 -7.66
CA THR A 301 -3.30 5.62 -9.01
C THR A 301 -2.50 4.31 -8.99
N ILE A 302 -2.91 3.35 -9.81
CA ILE A 302 -2.26 2.05 -9.93
C ILE A 302 -1.27 2.11 -11.10
N LEU A 303 0.01 1.95 -10.82
CA LEU A 303 1.08 1.90 -11.81
C LEU A 303 1.55 0.46 -11.95
N VAL A 304 1.51 -0.09 -13.16
CA VAL A 304 1.92 -1.49 -13.43
C VAL A 304 3.18 -1.50 -14.26
N ARG A 305 4.20 -2.17 -13.77
CA ARG A 305 5.42 -2.46 -14.51
C ARG A 305 5.31 -3.86 -15.10
N THR A 306 5.51 -3.98 -16.40
CA THR A 306 5.44 -5.26 -17.10
C THR A 306 6.39 -5.31 -18.28
N SER A 307 6.81 -6.51 -18.63
CA SER A 307 7.44 -6.86 -19.91
C SER A 307 6.48 -7.62 -20.82
N ASP A 308 5.25 -7.83 -20.40
CA ASP A 308 4.23 -8.56 -21.14
C ASP A 308 3.44 -7.59 -22.03
N PRO A 309 3.46 -7.79 -23.35
CA PRO A 309 2.79 -6.90 -24.30
C PRO A 309 1.27 -6.94 -24.23
N ASN A 310 0.70 -7.98 -23.65
CA ASN A 310 -0.74 -8.12 -23.50
C ASN A 310 -1.29 -7.33 -22.31
N ILE A 311 -0.44 -6.97 -21.35
CA ILE A 311 -0.83 -6.22 -20.16
C ILE A 311 -0.78 -4.74 -20.48
N THR A 312 -1.93 -4.19 -20.87
CA THR A 312 -2.14 -2.76 -21.15
C THR A 312 -3.00 -2.10 -20.07
N ASP A 313 -3.07 -0.75 -20.07
CA ASP A 313 -3.90 0.01 -19.14
C ASP A 313 -5.34 -0.53 -19.12
N SER A 314 -5.97 -0.55 -20.30
CA SER A 314 -7.36 -1.01 -20.48
C SER A 314 -7.55 -2.48 -20.13
N PHE A 315 -6.56 -3.32 -20.44
CA PHE A 315 -6.63 -4.75 -20.13
C PHE A 315 -6.65 -5.01 -18.60
N VAL A 316 -5.81 -4.30 -17.84
CA VAL A 316 -5.82 -4.41 -16.38
C VAL A 316 -7.12 -3.86 -15.81
N GLU A 317 -7.59 -2.70 -16.31
CA GLU A 317 -8.86 -2.11 -15.86
C GLU A 317 -10.04 -3.06 -16.09
N GLU A 318 -10.14 -3.67 -17.26
CA GLU A 318 -11.19 -4.63 -17.60
C GLU A 318 -11.09 -5.91 -16.76
N THR A 319 -9.90 -6.49 -16.67
CA THR A 319 -9.67 -7.76 -15.98
C THR A 319 -9.96 -7.68 -14.48
N PHE A 320 -9.61 -6.56 -13.83
CA PHE A 320 -9.86 -6.33 -12.40
C PHE A 320 -11.17 -5.58 -12.13
N GLY A 321 -11.92 -5.20 -13.18
CA GLY A 321 -13.17 -4.44 -13.06
C GLY A 321 -12.99 -3.07 -12.43
N LEU A 322 -11.92 -2.38 -12.81
CA LEU A 322 -11.55 -1.04 -12.34
C LEU A 322 -12.14 0.04 -13.26
N PRO A 323 -12.34 1.28 -12.75
CA PRO A 323 -12.72 2.42 -13.58
C PRO A 323 -11.65 2.74 -14.63
N GLN A 324 -12.07 3.41 -15.71
CA GLN A 324 -11.15 3.85 -16.75
C GLN A 324 -10.16 4.92 -16.24
N ASN A 325 -8.94 4.87 -16.74
CA ASN A 325 -7.85 5.81 -16.42
C ASN A 325 -7.30 5.77 -14.99
N CYS A 326 -7.62 4.76 -14.19
CA CYS A 326 -7.04 4.57 -12.86
C CYS A 326 -5.76 3.73 -12.88
N VAL A 327 -5.50 3.01 -13.97
CA VAL A 327 -4.30 2.21 -14.18
C VAL A 327 -3.41 2.85 -15.23
N LYS A 328 -2.09 2.81 -15.01
CA LYS A 328 -1.07 3.17 -16.00
C LYS A 328 0.03 2.12 -16.06
N VAL A 329 0.22 1.54 -17.22
CA VAL A 329 1.36 0.66 -17.51
C VAL A 329 2.59 1.53 -17.78
N ILE A 330 3.64 1.30 -17.00
CA ILE A 330 4.87 2.11 -17.04
C ILE A 330 5.70 1.69 -18.26
N SER A 331 6.18 2.67 -19.05
CA SER A 331 7.10 2.43 -20.15
C SER A 331 8.43 1.81 -19.67
N ALA A 332 9.17 1.16 -20.57
CA ALA A 332 10.48 0.59 -20.27
C ALA A 332 11.46 1.63 -19.72
N GLN A 333 11.44 2.84 -20.30
CA GLN A 333 12.26 3.97 -19.85
C GLN A 333 11.89 4.40 -18.42
N ALA A 334 10.61 4.57 -18.13
CA ALA A 334 10.13 4.90 -16.80
C ALA A 334 10.42 3.78 -15.80
N GLY A 335 10.31 2.51 -16.21
CA GLY A 335 10.69 1.35 -15.41
C GLY A 335 12.18 1.30 -15.08
N ALA A 336 13.06 1.73 -15.98
CA ALA A 336 14.50 1.85 -15.73
C ALA A 336 14.81 2.97 -14.70
N LEU A 337 14.14 4.12 -14.83
CA LEU A 337 14.22 5.20 -13.83
C LEU A 337 13.72 4.73 -12.47
N TYR A 338 12.58 4.05 -12.42
CA TYR A 338 12.04 3.48 -11.19
C TYR A 338 13.02 2.54 -10.50
N ARG A 339 13.68 1.64 -11.24
CA ARG A 339 14.71 0.74 -10.68
C ARG A 339 15.87 1.51 -10.06
N LYS A 340 16.32 2.59 -10.70
CA LYS A 340 17.39 3.47 -10.17
C LYS A 340 16.95 4.13 -8.87
N TYR A 341 15.73 4.67 -8.81
CA TYR A 341 15.19 5.28 -7.58
C TYR A 341 14.95 4.26 -6.48
N ARG A 342 14.44 3.07 -6.82
CA ARG A 342 14.21 1.99 -5.86
C ARG A 342 15.49 1.61 -5.11
N THR A 343 16.60 1.43 -5.80
CA THR A 343 17.89 1.13 -5.15
C THR A 343 18.35 2.23 -4.19
N THR A 344 18.08 3.48 -4.50
CA THR A 344 18.41 4.62 -3.64
C THR A 344 17.48 4.71 -2.42
N VAL A 345 16.19 4.46 -2.61
CA VAL A 345 15.17 4.49 -1.54
C VAL A 345 15.32 3.32 -0.59
N LEU A 346 15.72 2.14 -1.08
CA LEU A 346 15.98 0.96 -0.24
C LEU A 346 16.99 1.21 0.88
N GLN A 347 17.96 2.10 0.67
CA GLN A 347 18.92 2.51 1.70
C GLN A 347 18.27 3.36 2.81
N ARG A 348 17.10 3.94 2.55
CA ARG A 348 16.35 4.83 3.46
C ARG A 348 15.00 4.24 3.90
N ALA A 349 14.80 2.94 3.71
CA ALA A 349 13.51 2.32 3.93
C ALA A 349 12.91 2.60 5.30
N ASN A 350 11.66 3.01 5.29
CA ASN A 350 10.84 3.18 6.48
C ASN A 350 10.28 1.82 6.90
N ALA A 351 10.37 1.52 8.18
CA ALA A 351 9.73 0.35 8.78
C ALA A 351 8.27 0.65 9.16
N GLY A 352 7.57 1.43 8.33
CA GLY A 352 6.21 1.90 8.65
C GLY A 352 5.16 0.82 8.55
N ILE A 353 5.27 -0.03 7.53
CA ILE A 353 4.35 -1.14 7.28
C ILE A 353 5.15 -2.44 7.29
N VAL A 354 4.63 -3.45 7.96
CA VAL A 354 5.15 -4.82 7.97
C VAL A 354 4.04 -5.75 7.47
N HIS A 355 4.35 -6.64 6.52
CA HIS A 355 3.40 -7.60 5.98
C HIS A 355 4.07 -8.91 5.58
N ASP A 356 3.29 -9.94 5.34
CA ASP A 356 3.73 -11.31 5.05
C ASP A 356 4.22 -11.55 3.61
N GLY A 357 4.41 -10.50 2.82
CA GLY A 357 4.80 -10.57 1.42
C GLY A 357 3.63 -10.71 0.44
N ARG A 358 2.43 -11.00 0.89
CA ARG A 358 1.24 -11.08 0.03
C ARG A 358 0.79 -9.68 -0.37
N ILE A 359 0.54 -9.51 -1.68
CA ILE A 359 0.09 -8.24 -2.23
C ILE A 359 -1.19 -7.72 -1.56
N GLN A 360 -2.14 -8.59 -1.27
CA GLN A 360 -3.40 -8.24 -0.62
C GLN A 360 -3.18 -7.54 0.72
N ASN A 361 -2.23 -8.02 1.53
CA ASN A 361 -1.91 -7.44 2.83
C ASN A 361 -1.17 -6.10 2.69
N PHE A 362 -0.34 -5.95 1.67
CA PHE A 362 0.25 -4.66 1.31
C PHE A 362 -0.82 -3.64 0.91
N LEU A 363 -1.72 -4.00 -0.03
CA LEU A 363 -2.81 -3.15 -0.49
C LEU A 363 -3.71 -2.69 0.67
N ARG A 364 -4.11 -3.63 1.53
CA ARG A 364 -4.90 -3.33 2.75
C ARG A 364 -4.17 -2.37 3.68
N SER A 365 -2.86 -2.54 3.85
CA SER A 365 -2.07 -1.67 4.73
C SER A 365 -2.00 -0.25 4.19
N VAL A 366 -1.77 -0.06 2.88
CA VAL A 366 -1.76 1.26 2.24
C VAL A 366 -3.14 1.92 2.35
N ALA A 367 -4.22 1.17 2.07
CA ALA A 367 -5.58 1.67 2.21
C ALA A 367 -5.92 2.05 3.66
N ALA A 368 -5.46 1.27 4.65
CA ALA A 368 -5.62 1.57 6.06
C ALA A 368 -4.87 2.84 6.48
N CYS A 369 -3.64 3.05 5.97
CA CYS A 369 -2.89 4.28 6.21
C CYS A 369 -3.62 5.52 5.70
N ALA A 370 -4.17 5.48 4.49
CA ALA A 370 -4.96 6.58 3.94
C ALA A 370 -6.21 6.88 4.79
N THR A 371 -6.90 5.83 5.27
CA THR A 371 -8.05 5.98 6.17
C THR A 371 -7.63 6.60 7.51
N LEU A 372 -6.56 6.09 8.13
CA LEU A 372 -6.04 6.61 9.40
C LEU A 372 -5.62 8.07 9.30
N GLN A 373 -4.97 8.47 8.21
CA GLN A 373 -4.56 9.85 7.99
C GLN A 373 -5.78 10.79 7.87
N ASN A 374 -6.79 10.38 7.10
CA ASN A 374 -8.02 11.17 6.95
C ASN A 374 -8.79 11.28 8.27
N GLY A 375 -8.88 10.18 9.02
CA GLY A 375 -9.47 10.18 10.37
C GLY A 375 -8.71 11.09 11.32
N ALA A 376 -7.37 11.06 11.31
CA ALA A 376 -6.56 11.93 12.16
C ALA A 376 -6.73 13.43 11.82
N LYS A 377 -6.82 13.77 10.53
CA LYS A 377 -7.13 15.15 10.09
C LYS A 377 -8.50 15.60 10.60
N LEU A 378 -9.52 14.73 10.45
CA LEU A 378 -10.88 15.02 10.94
C LEU A 378 -10.90 15.21 12.46
N LEU A 379 -10.26 14.33 13.23
CA LEU A 379 -10.14 14.44 14.68
C LEU A 379 -9.44 15.73 15.10
N THR A 380 -8.40 16.15 14.38
CA THR A 380 -7.70 17.41 14.63
C THR A 380 -8.64 18.61 14.46
N VAL A 381 -9.46 18.63 13.40
CA VAL A 381 -10.45 19.67 13.15
C VAL A 381 -11.52 19.67 14.26
N LEU A 382 -11.98 18.50 14.67
CA LEU A 382 -12.95 18.36 15.75
C LEU A 382 -12.39 18.84 17.09
N HIS A 383 -11.11 18.61 17.38
CA HIS A 383 -10.46 19.16 18.57
C HIS A 383 -10.48 20.68 18.61
N ILE A 384 -10.09 21.30 17.49
CA ILE A 384 -10.09 22.77 17.37
C ILE A 384 -11.52 23.31 17.49
N ALA A 385 -12.49 22.67 16.84
CA ALA A 385 -13.89 23.07 16.91
C ALA A 385 -14.45 22.95 18.34
N ALA A 386 -14.15 21.84 19.02
CA ALA A 386 -14.57 21.64 20.41
C ALA A 386 -13.99 22.71 21.35
N ALA A 387 -12.68 22.95 21.23
CA ALA A 387 -12.03 23.99 22.03
C ALA A 387 -12.62 25.38 21.78
N ALA A 388 -12.85 25.73 20.51
CA ALA A 388 -13.42 27.03 20.14
C ALA A 388 -14.87 27.19 20.62
N LEU A 389 -15.71 26.17 20.44
CA LEU A 389 -17.11 26.17 20.93
C LEU A 389 -17.17 26.23 22.45
N GLY A 390 -16.30 25.47 23.13
CA GLY A 390 -16.22 25.52 24.59
C GLY A 390 -15.82 26.89 25.11
N ALA A 391 -14.78 27.49 24.50
CA ALA A 391 -14.31 28.81 24.85
C ALA A 391 -15.40 29.90 24.62
N ALA A 392 -16.10 29.80 23.48
CA ALA A 392 -17.22 30.71 23.18
C ALA A 392 -18.38 30.59 24.19
N LEU A 393 -18.74 29.34 24.54
CA LEU A 393 -19.79 29.07 25.54
C LEU A 393 -19.44 29.68 26.89
N VAL A 394 -18.23 29.45 27.40
CA VAL A 394 -17.77 30.03 28.67
C VAL A 394 -17.71 31.55 28.57
N GLY A 395 -17.25 32.10 27.44
CA GLY A 395 -17.22 33.54 27.19
C GLY A 395 -18.61 34.19 27.33
N VAL A 396 -19.62 33.60 26.65
CA VAL A 396 -21.00 34.09 26.73
C VAL A 396 -21.51 34.07 28.17
N LEU A 397 -21.28 32.96 28.89
CA LEU A 397 -21.72 32.83 30.29
C LEU A 397 -21.01 33.82 31.24
N CYS A 398 -19.75 34.14 30.96
CA CYS A 398 -19.02 35.17 31.71
C CYS A 398 -19.65 36.59 31.55
N PHE A 399 -20.15 36.88 30.32
CA PHE A 399 -20.84 38.17 30.05
C PHE A 399 -22.26 38.26 30.65
N THR A 400 -22.96 37.13 30.69
CA THR A 400 -24.32 37.06 31.25
C THR A 400 -24.33 36.90 32.78
N SER A 401 -23.15 36.80 33.40
CA SER A 401 -23.00 36.55 34.85
C SER A 401 -23.51 35.18 35.34
N ASP A 402 -23.75 34.26 34.41
CA ASP A 402 -24.32 32.93 34.69
C ASP A 402 -23.27 31.81 34.73
N VAL A 403 -22.00 32.16 34.98
CA VAL A 403 -20.90 31.18 35.05
C VAL A 403 -21.14 30.10 36.11
N THR A 404 -21.93 30.42 37.15
CA THR A 404 -22.34 29.46 38.19
C THR A 404 -23.28 28.37 37.68
N MET A 405 -23.92 28.57 36.52
CA MET A 405 -24.74 27.56 35.84
C MET A 405 -23.90 26.41 35.23
N LEU A 406 -22.58 26.60 35.03
CA LEU A 406 -21.67 25.55 34.61
C LEU A 406 -21.26 24.68 35.80
N GLY A 407 -22.23 23.87 36.26
CA GLY A 407 -21.95 22.83 37.26
C GLY A 407 -21.26 21.59 36.64
N VAL A 408 -20.88 20.68 37.50
CA VAL A 408 -20.21 19.41 37.12
C VAL A 408 -21.03 18.62 36.07
N VAL A 409 -22.36 18.64 36.19
CA VAL A 409 -23.25 17.91 35.27
C VAL A 409 -23.16 18.44 33.84
N GLN A 410 -23.15 19.77 33.66
CA GLN A 410 -23.06 20.42 32.35
C GLN A 410 -21.69 20.15 31.70
N LEU A 411 -20.63 20.19 32.50
CA LEU A 411 -19.28 19.81 32.03
C LEU A 411 -19.22 18.37 31.61
N LEU A 412 -19.79 17.44 32.36
CA LEU A 412 -19.88 16.03 32.02
C LEU A 412 -20.72 15.79 30.76
N LEU A 413 -21.84 16.46 30.59
CA LEU A 413 -22.66 16.35 29.38
C LEU A 413 -21.91 16.84 28.14
N TYR A 414 -21.15 17.93 28.25
CA TYR A 414 -20.31 18.42 27.16
C TYR A 414 -19.22 17.40 26.79
N GLN A 415 -18.54 16.81 27.76
CA GLN A 415 -17.54 15.76 27.56
C GLN A 415 -18.17 14.51 26.92
N LEU A 416 -19.34 14.09 27.41
CA LEU A 416 -20.09 12.95 26.89
C LEU A 416 -20.53 13.17 25.42
N PHE A 417 -21.00 14.37 25.09
CA PHE A 417 -21.36 14.74 23.72
C PHE A 417 -20.18 14.52 22.74
N TRP A 418 -19.01 15.05 23.09
CA TRP A 418 -17.82 14.86 22.26
C TRP A 418 -17.35 13.39 22.24
N ALA A 419 -17.48 12.65 23.34
CA ALA A 419 -17.17 11.23 23.40
C ALA A 419 -18.04 10.42 22.42
N ILE A 420 -19.35 10.71 22.35
CA ILE A 420 -20.26 10.05 21.41
C ILE A 420 -19.86 10.34 19.97
N ILE A 421 -19.55 11.60 19.65
CA ILE A 421 -19.11 11.97 18.29
C ILE A 421 -17.83 11.22 17.90
N VAL A 422 -16.83 11.19 18.77
CA VAL A 422 -15.56 10.49 18.52
C VAL A 422 -15.76 8.99 18.35
N LEU A 423 -16.58 8.36 19.19
CA LEU A 423 -16.90 6.95 19.09
C LEU A 423 -17.69 6.62 17.82
N ALA A 424 -18.61 7.50 17.41
CA ALA A 424 -19.37 7.32 16.17
C ALA A 424 -18.46 7.40 14.94
N ILE A 425 -17.56 8.38 14.87
CA ILE A 425 -16.59 8.53 13.77
C ILE A 425 -15.60 7.36 13.77
N GLY A 426 -14.94 7.09 14.87
CA GLY A 426 -13.99 5.97 14.96
C GLY A 426 -14.65 4.60 14.81
N GLY A 427 -15.97 4.49 14.98
CA GLY A 427 -16.76 3.28 14.76
C GLY A 427 -17.18 3.06 13.32
N SER A 428 -17.27 4.12 12.52
CA SER A 428 -17.71 4.05 11.12
C SER A 428 -16.59 3.70 10.13
N GLU A 429 -15.34 3.86 10.53
CA GLU A 429 -14.19 3.53 9.67
C GLU A 429 -14.07 2.03 9.44
N LYS A 430 -14.12 1.62 8.17
CA LYS A 430 -13.90 0.23 7.72
C LYS A 430 -12.43 0.06 7.31
N PHE A 431 -11.78 -0.92 7.91
CA PHE A 431 -10.41 -1.29 7.65
C PHE A 431 -10.30 -2.67 7.02
#